data_165dda8e420b66ad72c23f0f45d5dc4f
#
_entry.id   165dda8e420b66ad72c23f0f45d5dc4f
#
_cell.length_a   1.000
_cell.length_b   1.000
_cell.length_c   1.000
_cell.angle_alpha   90.00
_cell.angle_beta   90.00
_cell.angle_gamma   90.00
#
_symmetry.space_group_name_H-M   'P 1'
#
loop_
_entity.id
_entity.type
_entity.pdbx_description
1 polymer ?
#
loop_
_entity_poly.entity_id
_entity_poly.type
_entity_poly.pdbx_seq_one_letter_code
_entity_poly.pdbx_strand_id
1 'polypeptide(L)'
;MISSWCFWSEPTWAELKRRYDGQVQFQWKIALMDPSGLPTSREQEQWFYRRSGMMMRSAFMLNTDWYDPSLPEWLAPNCVAEAAKDFGFTDDRVRLALARAALREGKNIADWHIVAETGAEAAGIDVDKLLDRAKSPVIEKRIRASTAEFRALQITQRPAFVIDTEIGDRAIFSGVIKLEPLAATLDSMLDDAAAYAAHKAHFGDPPKK
;
A
#
# COMPACT_ATOMS: atom_id res chain seq x y z
N MET A 1 5.08 5.21 1.13
CA MET A 1 4.43 5.78 2.33
C MET A 1 3.97 7.23 2.14
N ILE A 2 4.65 8.02 1.32
CA ILE A 2 4.44 9.47 1.16
C ILE A 2 3.49 9.88 0.03
N SER A 3 2.90 8.95 -0.70
CA SER A 3 1.94 9.28 -1.76
C SER A 3 0.61 9.77 -1.19
N SER A 4 0.21 11.01 -1.54
CA SER A 4 -1.08 11.57 -1.11
C SER A 4 -2.27 10.73 -1.58
N TRP A 5 -2.23 10.22 -2.81
CA TRP A 5 -3.32 9.39 -3.34
C TRP A 5 -3.44 8.04 -2.62
N CYS A 6 -2.31 7.42 -2.22
CA CYS A 6 -2.37 6.24 -1.36
C CYS A 6 -2.97 6.59 0.00
N PHE A 7 -2.59 7.73 0.60
CA PHE A 7 -3.15 8.18 1.87
C PHE A 7 -4.68 8.41 1.77
N TRP A 8 -5.12 9.07 0.71
CA TRP A 8 -6.56 9.33 0.49
C TRP A 8 -7.36 8.07 0.18
N SER A 9 -6.72 6.99 -0.26
CA SER A 9 -7.39 5.70 -0.52
C SER A 9 -7.57 4.83 0.74
N GLU A 10 -6.98 5.19 1.88
CA GLU A 10 -7.04 4.39 3.10
C GLU A 10 -8.46 4.14 3.63
N PRO A 11 -9.39 5.12 3.61
CA PRO A 11 -10.78 4.84 3.98
C PRO A 11 -11.44 3.79 3.07
N THR A 12 -11.17 3.83 1.78
CA THR A 12 -11.64 2.82 0.82
C THR A 12 -11.06 1.44 1.12
N TRP A 13 -9.76 1.36 1.37
CA TRP A 13 -9.09 0.12 1.75
C TRP A 13 -9.66 -0.48 3.05
N ALA A 14 -9.85 0.34 4.06
CA ALA A 14 -10.45 -0.09 5.33
C ALA A 14 -11.89 -0.60 5.14
N GLU A 15 -12.70 0.09 4.33
CA GLU A 15 -14.08 -0.31 4.05
C GLU A 15 -14.15 -1.60 3.24
N LEU A 16 -13.29 -1.79 2.25
CA LEU A 16 -13.18 -3.05 1.52
C LEU A 16 -12.87 -4.21 2.46
N LYS A 17 -11.89 -4.06 3.34
CA LYS A 17 -11.56 -5.10 4.34
C LYS A 17 -12.74 -5.42 5.26
N ARG A 18 -13.45 -4.39 5.72
CA ARG A 18 -14.64 -4.57 6.56
C ARG A 18 -15.78 -5.27 5.83
N ARG A 19 -16.04 -4.87 4.56
CA ARG A 19 -17.15 -5.40 3.76
C ARG A 19 -16.94 -6.86 3.34
N TYR A 20 -15.70 -7.23 3.03
CA TYR A 20 -15.36 -8.56 2.51
C TYR A 20 -14.56 -9.40 3.53
N ASP A 21 -14.74 -9.11 4.82
CA ASP A 21 -14.12 -9.89 5.89
C ASP A 21 -14.49 -11.37 5.81
N GLY A 22 -13.51 -12.26 5.92
CA GLY A 22 -13.69 -13.71 5.78
C GLY A 22 -13.95 -14.21 4.35
N GLN A 23 -14.16 -13.33 3.37
CA GLN A 23 -14.42 -13.70 1.96
C GLN A 23 -13.18 -13.45 1.07
N VAL A 24 -12.39 -12.42 1.39
CA VAL A 24 -11.25 -11.98 0.58
C VAL A 24 -10.02 -11.88 1.45
N GLN A 25 -8.89 -12.37 0.93
CA GLN A 25 -7.59 -12.16 1.55
C GLN A 25 -7.00 -10.83 1.10
N PHE A 26 -6.73 -9.94 2.03
CA PHE A 26 -6.17 -8.63 1.76
C PHE A 26 -4.68 -8.59 2.07
N GLN A 27 -3.88 -8.14 1.10
CA GLN A 27 -2.45 -7.96 1.25
C GLN A 27 -2.04 -6.60 0.67
N TRP A 28 -1.24 -5.85 1.40
CA TRP A 28 -0.60 -4.66 0.86
C TRP A 28 0.84 -4.96 0.44
N LYS A 29 1.28 -4.31 -0.63
CA LYS A 29 2.64 -4.38 -1.16
C LYS A 29 3.20 -2.98 -1.36
N ILE A 30 4.53 -2.88 -1.34
CA ILE A 30 5.24 -1.63 -1.59
C ILE A 30 5.63 -1.57 -3.07
N ALA A 31 5.31 -0.43 -3.70
CA ALA A 31 5.82 -0.07 -5.01
C ALA A 31 6.58 1.25 -4.89
N LEU A 32 7.90 1.19 -4.90
CA LEU A 32 8.75 2.38 -4.82
C LEU A 32 8.41 3.35 -5.97
N MET A 33 8.37 4.62 -5.64
CA MET A 33 8.24 5.66 -6.64
C MET A 33 9.54 5.78 -7.43
N ASP A 34 9.44 5.90 -8.74
CA ASP A 34 10.61 6.19 -9.55
C ASP A 34 11.15 7.60 -9.24
N PRO A 35 12.46 7.83 -9.32
CA PRO A 35 13.02 9.16 -9.06
C PRO A 35 12.36 10.28 -9.88
N SER A 36 11.96 9.99 -11.12
CA SER A 36 11.23 10.93 -11.98
C SER A 36 9.82 11.26 -11.51
N GLY A 37 9.25 10.46 -10.63
CA GLY A 37 7.93 10.67 -10.00
C GLY A 37 7.99 11.38 -8.66
N LEU A 38 9.19 11.61 -8.12
CA LEU A 38 9.39 12.36 -6.90
C LEU A 38 9.34 13.88 -7.18
N PRO A 39 8.86 14.70 -6.23
CA PRO A 39 8.87 16.15 -6.38
C PRO A 39 10.32 16.67 -6.44
N THR A 40 10.53 17.70 -7.21
CA THR A 40 11.84 18.35 -7.35
C THR A 40 12.07 19.46 -6.32
N SER A 41 11.01 19.90 -5.65
CA SER A 41 11.06 20.88 -4.58
C SER A 41 9.90 20.71 -3.60
N ARG A 42 10.04 21.33 -2.41
CA ARG A 42 8.96 21.36 -1.41
C ARG A 42 7.72 22.10 -1.95
N GLU A 43 7.88 23.15 -2.73
CA GLU A 43 6.77 23.89 -3.35
C GLU A 43 6.00 23.02 -4.33
N GLN A 44 6.70 22.18 -5.09
CA GLN A 44 6.07 21.21 -6.00
C GLN A 44 5.26 20.17 -5.22
N GLU A 45 5.80 19.65 -4.12
CA GLU A 45 5.08 18.71 -3.27
C GLU A 45 3.86 19.35 -2.60
N GLN A 46 3.99 20.58 -2.10
CA GLN A 46 2.87 21.36 -1.58
C GLN A 46 1.76 21.53 -2.62
N TRP A 47 2.15 21.78 -3.88
CA TRP A 47 1.19 21.87 -4.98
C TRP A 47 0.45 20.54 -5.21
N PHE A 48 1.18 19.42 -5.24
CA PHE A 48 0.56 18.09 -5.37
C PHE A 48 -0.39 17.77 -4.21
N TYR A 49 0.00 18.09 -2.98
CA TYR A 49 -0.84 17.84 -1.80
C TYR A 49 -2.06 18.75 -1.78
N ARG A 50 -1.92 20.02 -2.15
CA ARG A 50 -3.05 20.93 -2.30
C ARG A 50 -4.04 20.42 -3.34
N ARG A 51 -3.54 20.03 -4.51
CA ARG A 51 -4.38 19.47 -5.58
C ARG A 51 -5.15 18.25 -5.10
N SER A 52 -4.48 17.26 -4.53
CA SER A 52 -5.13 16.03 -4.06
C SER A 52 -6.10 16.31 -2.91
N GLY A 53 -5.76 17.16 -1.95
CA GLY A 53 -6.63 17.54 -0.86
C GLY A 53 -7.90 18.27 -1.32
N MET A 54 -7.78 19.18 -2.29
CA MET A 54 -8.94 19.86 -2.89
C MET A 54 -9.85 18.88 -3.64
N MET A 55 -9.28 17.97 -4.43
CA MET A 55 -10.05 16.95 -5.15
C MET A 55 -10.79 16.01 -4.20
N MET A 56 -10.18 15.69 -3.08
CA MET A 56 -10.78 14.86 -2.03
C MET A 56 -11.70 15.66 -1.08
N ARG A 57 -11.83 16.97 -1.26
CA ARG A 57 -12.58 17.87 -0.36
C ARG A 57 -12.16 17.67 1.10
N SER A 58 -10.85 17.52 1.31
CA SER A 58 -10.30 17.28 2.64
C SER A 58 -10.47 18.51 3.53
N ALA A 59 -10.83 18.28 4.80
CA ALA A 59 -10.87 19.32 5.83
C ALA A 59 -9.49 19.77 6.30
N PHE A 60 -8.41 19.13 5.83
CA PHE A 60 -7.03 19.45 6.18
C PHE A 60 -6.09 19.28 5.00
N MET A 61 -4.93 19.92 5.09
CA MET A 61 -3.84 19.76 4.14
C MET A 61 -2.83 18.74 4.65
N LEU A 62 -2.17 18.04 3.72
CA LEU A 62 -1.05 17.17 4.06
C LEU A 62 0.20 18.00 4.30
N ASN A 63 1.03 17.53 5.22
CA ASN A 63 2.27 18.18 5.62
C ASN A 63 3.42 17.80 4.67
N THR A 64 4.32 18.74 4.38
CA THR A 64 5.51 18.55 3.54
C THR A 64 6.83 18.72 4.29
N ASP A 65 6.81 18.87 5.61
CA ASP A 65 8.03 19.07 6.40
C ASP A 65 8.95 17.84 6.42
N TRP A 66 8.39 16.67 6.10
CA TRP A 66 9.13 15.43 5.88
C TRP A 66 10.04 15.48 4.63
N TYR A 67 9.80 16.42 3.68
CA TYR A 67 10.49 16.45 2.39
C TYR A 67 11.95 16.83 2.52
N ASP A 68 12.83 15.99 1.98
CA ASP A 68 14.27 16.21 1.87
C ASP A 68 14.72 16.01 0.41
N PRO A 69 15.10 17.08 -0.30
CA PRO A 69 15.49 17.00 -1.72
C PRO A 69 16.82 16.27 -1.95
N SER A 70 17.62 16.02 -0.91
CA SER A 70 18.89 15.31 -1.01
C SER A 70 18.72 13.80 -1.17
N LEU A 71 17.51 13.28 -0.90
CA LEU A 71 17.26 11.85 -0.92
C LEU A 71 16.77 11.39 -2.29
N PRO A 72 17.52 10.51 -2.98
CA PRO A 72 17.13 10.00 -4.31
C PRO A 72 16.00 8.96 -4.23
N GLU A 73 15.81 8.33 -3.07
CA GLU A 73 14.79 7.31 -2.80
C GLU A 73 14.33 7.39 -1.35
N TRP A 74 13.08 7.03 -1.13
CA TRP A 74 12.47 7.00 0.20
C TRP A 74 12.43 5.56 0.73
N LEU A 75 13.62 4.97 0.97
CA LEU A 75 13.74 3.57 1.40
C LEU A 75 13.35 3.36 2.86
N ALA A 76 13.81 4.19 3.77
CA ALA A 76 13.67 3.97 5.20
C ALA A 76 12.22 3.66 5.64
N PRO A 77 11.19 4.47 5.30
CA PRO A 77 9.82 4.17 5.73
C PRO A 77 9.24 2.91 5.08
N ASN A 78 9.68 2.60 3.86
CA ASN A 78 9.25 1.40 3.18
C ASN A 78 9.90 0.14 3.78
N CYS A 79 11.18 0.22 4.14
CA CYS A 79 11.91 -0.86 4.79
C CYS A 79 11.36 -1.16 6.18
N VAL A 80 11.06 -0.14 6.99
CA VAL A 80 10.51 -0.33 8.33
C VAL A 80 9.11 -0.97 8.26
N ALA A 81 8.25 -0.50 7.37
CA ALA A 81 6.93 -1.12 7.18
C ALA A 81 7.03 -2.58 6.72
N GLU A 82 7.94 -2.89 5.79
CA GLU A 82 8.13 -4.27 5.31
C GLU A 82 8.78 -5.16 6.37
N ALA A 83 9.74 -4.64 7.15
CA ALA A 83 10.40 -5.38 8.21
C ALA A 83 9.46 -5.77 9.34
N ALA A 84 8.45 -4.94 9.65
CA ALA A 84 7.47 -5.23 10.68
C ALA A 84 6.69 -6.53 10.41
N LYS A 85 6.55 -6.95 9.15
CA LYS A 85 5.92 -8.23 8.78
C LYS A 85 6.68 -9.43 9.35
N ASP A 86 8.00 -9.35 9.48
CA ASP A 86 8.82 -10.43 10.03
C ASP A 86 8.64 -10.59 11.55
N PHE A 87 8.05 -9.59 12.20
CA PHE A 87 7.64 -9.62 13.61
C PHE A 87 6.14 -9.96 13.78
N GLY A 88 5.47 -10.39 12.70
CA GLY A 88 4.07 -10.78 12.72
C GLY A 88 3.07 -9.65 12.43
N PHE A 89 3.53 -8.44 12.18
CA PHE A 89 2.66 -7.29 11.89
C PHE A 89 2.44 -7.11 10.39
N THR A 90 1.59 -7.95 9.83
CA THR A 90 1.22 -7.93 8.40
C THR A 90 0.05 -6.99 8.09
N ASP A 91 -0.63 -6.50 9.12
CA ASP A 91 -1.72 -5.54 9.02
C ASP A 91 -1.23 -4.12 8.67
N ASP A 92 -2.14 -3.16 8.66
CA ASP A 92 -1.85 -1.80 8.22
C ASP A 92 -1.22 -0.91 9.30
N ARG A 93 -1.13 -1.34 10.55
CA ARG A 93 -0.81 -0.46 11.71
C ARG A 93 0.50 0.29 11.54
N VAL A 94 1.59 -0.39 11.19
CA VAL A 94 2.91 0.25 11.03
C VAL A 94 2.89 1.17 9.80
N ARG A 95 2.41 0.67 8.68
CA ARG A 95 2.31 1.42 7.44
C ARG A 95 1.50 2.72 7.59
N LEU A 96 0.36 2.65 8.29
CA LEU A 96 -0.49 3.80 8.56
C LEU A 96 0.15 4.78 9.55
N ALA A 97 0.84 4.28 10.59
CA ALA A 97 1.55 5.13 11.54
C ALA A 97 2.63 5.96 10.84
N LEU A 98 3.43 5.33 9.98
CA LEU A 98 4.46 6.02 9.20
C LEU A 98 3.87 7.04 8.22
N ALA A 99 2.79 6.70 7.54
CA ALA A 99 2.10 7.63 6.65
C ALA A 99 1.55 8.85 7.41
N ARG A 100 0.97 8.64 8.59
CA ARG A 100 0.47 9.73 9.46
C ARG A 100 1.60 10.59 9.99
N ALA A 101 2.69 9.99 10.46
CA ALA A 101 3.86 10.69 10.96
C ALA A 101 4.42 11.67 9.91
N ALA A 102 4.54 11.25 8.65
CA ALA A 102 4.94 12.13 7.57
C ALA A 102 3.85 13.14 7.19
N LEU A 103 2.70 12.62 6.75
CA LEU A 103 1.70 13.41 6.01
C LEU A 103 0.81 14.27 6.91
N ARG A 104 0.71 13.94 8.21
CA ARG A 104 -0.07 14.74 9.18
C ARG A 104 0.81 15.49 10.18
N GLU A 105 1.91 14.89 10.60
CA GLU A 105 2.75 15.42 11.66
C GLU A 105 4.04 16.06 11.13
N GLY A 106 4.39 15.86 9.87
CA GLY A 106 5.58 16.42 9.23
C GLY A 106 6.90 15.82 9.72
N LYS A 107 6.85 14.65 10.39
CA LYS A 107 8.07 14.00 10.87
C LYS A 107 8.93 13.57 9.69
N ASN A 108 10.24 13.74 9.82
CA ASN A 108 11.22 13.27 8.84
C ASN A 108 11.38 11.75 8.90
N ILE A 109 10.44 11.02 8.30
CA ILE A 109 10.48 9.55 8.23
C ILE A 109 11.56 9.01 7.28
N ALA A 110 12.35 9.86 6.65
CA ALA A 110 13.55 9.46 5.93
C ALA A 110 14.71 9.17 6.87
N ASP A 111 14.71 9.78 8.05
CA ASP A 111 15.63 9.43 9.12
C ASP A 111 15.33 8.03 9.68
N TRP A 112 16.36 7.18 9.70
CA TRP A 112 16.23 5.79 10.11
C TRP A 112 15.81 5.60 11.57
N HIS A 113 16.21 6.48 12.48
CA HIS A 113 15.83 6.39 13.88
C HIS A 113 14.40 6.86 14.07
N ILE A 114 14.03 8.01 13.52
CA ILE A 114 12.66 8.54 13.61
C ILE A 114 11.64 7.55 13.05
N VAL A 115 11.95 6.95 11.90
CA VAL A 115 11.02 6.00 11.27
C VAL A 115 10.94 4.67 12.04
N ALA A 116 12.08 4.18 12.59
CA ALA A 116 12.09 2.97 13.40
C ALA A 116 11.34 3.16 14.72
N GLU A 117 11.53 4.27 15.42
CA GLU A 117 10.79 4.65 16.63
C GLU A 117 9.27 4.69 16.35
N THR A 118 8.87 5.38 15.28
CA THR A 118 7.45 5.48 14.89
C THR A 118 6.85 4.10 14.57
N GLY A 119 7.57 3.25 13.85
CA GLY A 119 7.12 1.91 13.50
C GLY A 119 7.07 0.97 14.70
N ALA A 120 8.07 1.06 15.57
CA ALA A 120 8.20 0.27 16.79
C ALA A 120 7.08 0.60 17.80
N GLU A 121 6.80 1.88 18.01
CA GLU A 121 5.69 2.35 18.85
C GLU A 121 4.34 1.80 18.35
N ALA A 122 4.10 1.86 17.04
CA ALA A 122 2.84 1.40 16.45
C ALA A 122 2.61 -0.11 16.60
N ALA A 123 3.67 -0.89 16.72
CA ALA A 123 3.61 -2.36 16.77
C ALA A 123 4.00 -2.97 18.12
N GLY A 124 4.56 -2.17 19.04
CA GLY A 124 5.11 -2.69 20.30
C GLY A 124 6.37 -3.54 20.07
N ILE A 125 7.17 -3.21 19.07
CA ILE A 125 8.44 -3.87 18.74
C ILE A 125 9.59 -3.10 19.38
N ASP A 126 10.66 -3.81 19.74
CA ASP A 126 11.91 -3.18 20.12
C ASP A 126 12.50 -2.38 18.94
N VAL A 127 12.88 -1.12 19.18
CA VAL A 127 13.31 -0.18 18.13
C VAL A 127 14.57 -0.67 17.42
N ASP A 128 15.57 -1.13 18.18
CA ASP A 128 16.85 -1.55 17.62
C ASP A 128 16.68 -2.80 16.76
N LYS A 129 15.87 -3.77 17.20
CA LYS A 129 15.56 -4.98 16.43
C LYS A 129 14.84 -4.64 15.12
N LEU A 130 13.87 -3.72 15.17
CA LEU A 130 13.16 -3.29 13.98
C LEU A 130 14.08 -2.56 13.01
N LEU A 131 14.95 -1.68 13.53
CA LEU A 131 15.92 -0.91 12.74
C LEU A 131 16.92 -1.84 12.05
N ASP A 132 17.53 -2.76 12.79
CA ASP A 132 18.47 -3.74 12.24
C ASP A 132 17.83 -4.60 11.16
N ARG A 133 16.59 -5.06 11.42
CA ARG A 133 15.85 -5.82 10.42
C ARG A 133 15.53 -5.00 9.19
N ALA A 134 15.09 -3.77 9.36
CA ALA A 134 14.74 -2.87 8.25
C ALA A 134 15.93 -2.55 7.35
N LYS A 135 17.13 -2.41 7.93
CA LYS A 135 18.39 -2.17 7.19
C LYS A 135 18.95 -3.41 6.50
N SER A 136 18.37 -4.59 6.72
CA SER A 136 18.89 -5.81 6.13
C SER A 136 18.71 -5.87 4.60
N PRO A 137 19.67 -6.43 3.85
CA PRO A 137 19.52 -6.58 2.39
C PRO A 137 18.31 -7.41 1.96
N VAL A 138 17.83 -8.27 2.85
CA VAL A 138 16.65 -9.13 2.59
C VAL A 138 15.39 -8.27 2.45
N ILE A 139 15.22 -7.26 3.31
CA ILE A 139 14.07 -6.35 3.27
C ILE A 139 14.12 -5.50 2.00
N GLU A 140 15.25 -4.92 1.69
CA GLU A 140 15.40 -4.14 0.45
C GLU A 140 15.10 -5.00 -0.79
N LYS A 141 15.62 -6.22 -0.85
CA LYS A 141 15.34 -7.15 -1.94
C LYS A 141 13.84 -7.43 -2.09
N ARG A 142 13.12 -7.61 -0.98
CA ARG A 142 11.65 -7.80 -0.99
C ARG A 142 10.91 -6.61 -1.60
N ILE A 143 11.27 -5.40 -1.16
CA ILE A 143 10.66 -4.16 -1.66
C ILE A 143 10.95 -3.98 -3.15
N ARG A 144 12.18 -4.24 -3.58
CA ARG A 144 12.54 -4.14 -5.01
C ARG A 144 11.82 -5.21 -5.84
N ALA A 145 11.62 -6.41 -5.31
CA ALA A 145 10.85 -7.46 -5.98
C ALA A 145 9.37 -7.05 -6.13
N SER A 146 8.72 -6.56 -5.07
CA SER A 146 7.33 -6.09 -5.17
C SER A 146 7.18 -4.85 -6.06
N THR A 147 8.21 -4.01 -6.15
CA THR A 147 8.26 -2.90 -7.10
C THR A 147 8.37 -3.40 -8.54
N ALA A 148 9.15 -4.45 -8.79
CA ALA A 148 9.25 -5.07 -10.11
C ALA A 148 7.92 -5.73 -10.51
N GLU A 149 7.22 -6.38 -9.59
CA GLU A 149 5.86 -6.90 -9.83
C GLU A 149 4.90 -5.76 -10.25
N PHE A 150 4.91 -4.63 -9.54
CA PHE A 150 4.10 -3.47 -9.90
C PHE A 150 4.41 -2.96 -11.30
N ARG A 151 5.70 -2.86 -11.67
CA ARG A 151 6.12 -2.43 -13.00
C ARG A 151 5.69 -3.41 -14.10
N ALA A 152 5.71 -4.70 -13.81
CA ALA A 152 5.26 -5.75 -14.74
C ALA A 152 3.77 -5.66 -15.09
N LEU A 153 2.95 -5.00 -14.25
CA LEU A 153 1.55 -4.70 -14.56
C LEU A 153 1.37 -3.62 -15.62
N GLN A 154 2.45 -2.96 -16.04
CA GLN A 154 2.43 -1.87 -17.02
C GLN A 154 1.51 -0.70 -16.64
N ILE A 155 1.37 -0.44 -15.34
CA ILE A 155 0.62 0.68 -14.76
C ILE A 155 1.57 1.67 -14.10
N THR A 156 1.16 2.93 -14.02
CA THR A 156 2.01 4.01 -13.51
C THR A 156 1.43 4.72 -12.29
N GLN A 157 0.12 4.60 -12.06
CA GLN A 157 -0.55 5.33 -10.98
C GLN A 157 -0.59 4.51 -9.68
N ARG A 158 -0.53 5.23 -8.56
CA ARG A 158 -0.71 4.70 -7.20
C ARG A 158 -1.87 5.44 -6.54
N PRO A 159 -2.69 4.78 -5.72
CA PRO A 159 -2.66 3.34 -5.43
C PRO A 159 -3.01 2.47 -6.63
N ALA A 160 -2.59 1.21 -6.60
CA ALA A 160 -3.09 0.19 -7.51
C ALA A 160 -3.72 -0.94 -6.71
N PHE A 161 -4.83 -1.46 -7.22
CA PHE A 161 -5.49 -2.64 -6.66
C PHE A 161 -5.44 -3.75 -7.71
N VAL A 162 -4.99 -4.92 -7.28
CA VAL A 162 -5.00 -6.14 -8.09
C VAL A 162 -5.91 -7.12 -7.36
N ILE A 163 -6.90 -7.61 -8.07
CA ILE A 163 -7.89 -8.57 -7.56
C ILE A 163 -7.72 -9.84 -8.39
N ASP A 164 -7.46 -10.95 -7.72
CA ASP A 164 -7.30 -12.26 -8.33
C ASP A 164 -8.32 -13.24 -7.74
N THR A 165 -8.85 -14.14 -8.55
CA THR A 165 -9.67 -15.26 -8.11
C THR A 165 -8.96 -16.59 -8.31
N GLU A 166 -9.39 -17.62 -7.59
CA GLU A 166 -8.88 -18.99 -7.73
C GLU A 166 -9.24 -19.61 -9.11
N ILE A 167 -10.26 -19.06 -9.78
CA ILE A 167 -10.67 -19.53 -11.12
C ILE A 167 -9.87 -18.85 -12.24
N GLY A 168 -8.96 -17.91 -11.90
CA GLY A 168 -8.05 -17.26 -12.82
C GLY A 168 -8.46 -15.87 -13.30
N ASP A 169 -9.57 -15.33 -12.83
CA ASP A 169 -9.98 -13.96 -13.17
C ASP A 169 -9.07 -12.95 -12.48
N ARG A 170 -8.77 -11.88 -13.21
CA ARG A 170 -7.94 -10.79 -12.71
C ARG A 170 -8.50 -9.43 -13.11
N ALA A 171 -8.61 -8.54 -12.13
CA ALA A 171 -8.88 -7.13 -12.36
C ALA A 171 -7.75 -6.25 -11.80
N ILE A 172 -7.40 -5.19 -12.54
CA ILE A 172 -6.35 -4.26 -12.16
C ILE A 172 -6.90 -2.84 -12.23
N PHE A 173 -6.82 -2.13 -11.11
CA PHE A 173 -7.18 -0.73 -11.01
C PHE A 173 -5.93 0.12 -10.74
N SER A 174 -5.72 1.13 -11.56
CA SER A 174 -4.58 2.03 -11.47
C SER A 174 -5.06 3.45 -11.18
N GLY A 175 -4.70 3.98 -9.99
CA GLY A 175 -5.09 5.33 -9.56
C GLY A 175 -6.55 5.50 -9.15
N VAL A 176 -7.31 4.41 -9.06
CA VAL A 176 -8.71 4.44 -8.58
C VAL A 176 -8.72 4.41 -7.06
N ILE A 177 -9.44 5.36 -6.43
CA ILE A 177 -9.53 5.48 -4.98
C ILE A 177 -10.97 5.44 -4.46
N LYS A 178 -11.96 5.35 -5.36
CA LYS A 178 -13.37 5.25 -4.99
C LYS A 178 -13.74 3.80 -4.69
N LEU A 179 -14.61 3.63 -3.69
CA LEU A 179 -15.07 2.32 -3.23
C LEU A 179 -15.90 1.58 -4.29
N GLU A 180 -16.81 2.30 -4.96
CA GLU A 180 -17.87 1.69 -5.76
C GLU A 180 -17.35 0.79 -6.89
N PRO A 181 -16.38 1.21 -7.75
CA PRO A 181 -15.90 0.34 -8.81
C PRO A 181 -15.13 -0.87 -8.28
N LEU A 182 -14.41 -0.72 -7.17
CA LEU A 182 -13.68 -1.82 -6.54
C LEU A 182 -14.64 -2.84 -5.92
N ALA A 183 -15.65 -2.36 -5.20
CA ALA A 183 -16.65 -3.20 -4.59
C ALA A 183 -17.49 -3.95 -5.63
N ALA A 184 -17.97 -3.26 -6.67
CA ALA A 184 -18.73 -3.91 -7.75
C ALA A 184 -17.94 -5.01 -8.45
N THR A 185 -16.65 -4.80 -8.65
CA THR A 185 -15.77 -5.84 -9.23
C THR A 185 -15.59 -7.02 -8.29
N LEU A 186 -15.37 -6.77 -7.00
CA LEU A 186 -15.27 -7.83 -6.00
C LEU A 186 -16.56 -8.63 -5.91
N ASP A 187 -17.73 -7.97 -5.86
CA ASP A 187 -19.02 -8.63 -5.83
C ASP A 187 -19.19 -9.57 -7.05
N SER A 188 -18.90 -9.07 -8.27
CA SER A 188 -19.00 -9.87 -9.50
C SER A 188 -18.03 -11.07 -9.49
N MET A 189 -16.77 -10.85 -9.11
CA MET A 189 -15.77 -11.91 -9.10
C MET A 189 -16.04 -12.97 -8.03
N LEU A 190 -16.63 -12.61 -6.90
CA LEU A 190 -17.08 -13.54 -5.85
C LEU A 190 -18.26 -14.37 -6.34
N ASP A 191 -19.22 -13.76 -7.02
CA ASP A 191 -20.39 -14.44 -7.59
C ASP A 191 -19.94 -15.47 -8.63
N ASP A 192 -19.01 -15.12 -9.52
CA ASP A 192 -18.45 -16.05 -10.52
C ASP A 192 -17.71 -17.20 -9.85
N ALA A 193 -16.84 -16.93 -8.87
CA ALA A 193 -16.13 -17.97 -8.12
C ALA A 193 -17.11 -18.93 -7.42
N ALA A 194 -18.18 -18.41 -6.82
CA ALA A 194 -19.21 -19.22 -6.19
C ALA A 194 -19.97 -20.09 -7.20
N ALA A 195 -20.30 -19.55 -8.38
CA ALA A 195 -20.94 -20.32 -9.47
C ALA A 195 -20.06 -21.47 -9.96
N TYR A 196 -18.75 -21.21 -10.17
CA TYR A 196 -17.78 -22.26 -10.54
C TYR A 196 -17.64 -23.34 -9.45
N ALA A 197 -17.58 -22.94 -8.18
CA ALA A 197 -17.53 -23.88 -7.07
C ALA A 197 -18.79 -24.77 -6.99
N ALA A 198 -19.97 -24.18 -7.17
CA ALA A 198 -21.24 -24.91 -7.22
C ALA A 198 -21.30 -25.88 -8.40
N HIS A 199 -20.86 -25.45 -9.59
CA HIS A 199 -20.77 -26.33 -10.75
C HIS A 199 -19.84 -27.52 -10.49
N LYS A 200 -18.65 -27.26 -9.97
CA LYS A 200 -17.68 -28.30 -9.64
C LYS A 200 -18.21 -29.30 -8.59
N ALA A 201 -18.91 -28.79 -7.57
CA ALA A 201 -19.51 -29.63 -6.53
C ALA A 201 -20.59 -30.56 -7.10
N HIS A 202 -21.32 -30.14 -8.14
CA HIS A 202 -22.40 -30.92 -8.75
C HIS A 202 -21.90 -31.88 -9.85
N PHE A 203 -21.02 -31.42 -10.73
CA PHE A 203 -20.59 -32.15 -11.92
C PHE A 203 -19.19 -32.78 -11.80
N GLY A 204 -18.43 -32.46 -10.73
CA GLY A 204 -17.06 -32.93 -10.53
C GLY A 204 -16.01 -32.18 -11.38
N ASP A 205 -14.82 -32.75 -11.43
CA ASP A 205 -13.71 -32.23 -12.25
C ASP A 205 -13.89 -32.60 -13.73
N PRO A 206 -13.31 -31.80 -14.65
CA PRO A 206 -13.36 -32.09 -16.07
C PRO A 206 -12.70 -33.44 -16.36
N PRO A 207 -13.16 -34.17 -17.43
CA PRO A 207 -12.52 -35.40 -17.84
C PRO A 207 -11.02 -35.20 -18.07
N LYS A 208 -10.22 -36.14 -17.59
CA LYS A 208 -8.76 -36.13 -17.86
C LYS A 208 -8.51 -36.33 -19.37
N LYS A 209 -7.58 -35.53 -19.90
CA LYS A 209 -7.07 -35.69 -21.24
C LYS A 209 -6.31 -37.01 -21.39
#